data_e21ff13e95f44731c0e81ead6d614b1b
#
_entry.id   e21ff13e95f44731c0e81ead6d614b1b
#
_cell.length_a   1.000
_cell.length_b   1.000
_cell.length_c   1.000
_cell.angle_alpha   90.00
_cell.angle_beta   90.00
_cell.angle_gamma   90.00
#
_symmetry.space_group_name_H-M   'P 1'
#
loop_
_entity.id
_entity.type
_entity.pdbx_description
1 polymer ?
#
loop_
_entity_poly.entity_id
_entity_poly.type
_entity_poly.pdbx_seq_one_letter_code
_entity_poly.pdbx_strand_id
1 'polypeptide(L)'
;MHFSFDELSGLHLDVLKEIGTIGAGNAATSLSKLLVKRIDMNVPEVKISEFNMIESILGSGDTLVAGVYLQFEGEIKGNVLFILDTKSAKNLASLLLGTKQDNESKDEFYAGFSELEASALEEIGNILISSYLNAISSFTGLSIKPSVPYFACDMLGAILSVPLIQYGQTSDKVLFVETDFEIGHDKMKSHFIVMPDIKSFSIILKSLGVI
;
A
#
# COMPACT_ATOMS: atom_id res chain seq x y z
N MET A 1 -13.07 -2.16 -27.16
CA MET A 1 -12.82 -3.41 -26.44
C MET A 1 -12.98 -3.08 -24.96
N HIS A 2 -13.87 -3.75 -24.25
CA HIS A 2 -13.93 -3.68 -22.79
C HIS A 2 -12.88 -4.66 -22.26
N PHE A 3 -11.85 -4.13 -21.60
CA PHE A 3 -10.87 -4.94 -20.90
C PHE A 3 -11.55 -5.62 -19.69
N SER A 4 -11.29 -6.91 -19.50
CA SER A 4 -11.70 -7.66 -18.30
C SER A 4 -10.46 -8.11 -17.53
N PHE A 5 -10.50 -8.07 -16.21
CA PHE A 5 -9.44 -8.63 -15.36
C PHE A 5 -9.20 -10.13 -15.59
N ASP A 6 -10.18 -10.83 -16.15
CA ASP A 6 -10.08 -12.25 -16.49
C ASP A 6 -9.17 -12.52 -17.70
N GLU A 7 -8.82 -11.48 -18.47
CA GLU A 7 -7.89 -11.56 -19.61
C GLU A 7 -6.42 -11.47 -19.18
N LEU A 8 -6.16 -11.24 -17.88
CA LEU A 8 -4.80 -11.17 -17.37
C LEU A 8 -4.10 -12.53 -17.40
N SER A 9 -2.95 -12.57 -18.04
CA SER A 9 -2.07 -13.74 -18.11
C SER A 9 -0.96 -13.64 -17.05
N GLY A 10 -0.23 -14.73 -16.83
CA GLY A 10 0.94 -14.75 -15.97
C GLY A 10 1.96 -13.66 -16.33
N LEU A 11 2.16 -13.38 -17.64
CA LEU A 11 3.07 -12.34 -18.11
C LEU A 11 2.68 -10.95 -17.60
N HIS A 12 1.39 -10.63 -17.54
CA HIS A 12 0.90 -9.34 -17.01
C HIS A 12 1.24 -9.20 -15.52
N LEU A 13 1.05 -10.28 -14.75
CA LEU A 13 1.40 -10.29 -13.32
C LEU A 13 2.90 -10.19 -13.10
N ASP A 14 3.72 -10.82 -13.94
CA ASP A 14 5.18 -10.74 -13.88
C ASP A 14 5.67 -9.31 -14.12
N VAL A 15 5.10 -8.60 -15.09
CA VAL A 15 5.41 -7.18 -15.35
C VAL A 15 5.00 -6.29 -14.16
N LEU A 16 3.81 -6.50 -13.60
CA LEU A 16 3.36 -5.76 -12.41
C LEU A 16 4.23 -6.06 -11.19
N LYS A 17 4.70 -7.31 -11.04
CA LYS A 17 5.63 -7.70 -9.97
C LYS A 17 6.99 -7.02 -10.13
N GLU A 18 7.52 -6.94 -11.34
CA GLU A 18 8.78 -6.24 -11.62
C GLU A 18 8.68 -4.75 -11.27
N ILE A 19 7.60 -4.09 -11.68
CA ILE A 19 7.32 -2.69 -11.32
C ILE A 19 7.19 -2.56 -9.78
N GLY A 20 6.51 -3.48 -9.13
CA GLY A 20 6.39 -3.55 -7.67
C GLY A 20 7.76 -3.66 -7.00
N THR A 21 8.63 -4.53 -7.51
CA THR A 21 10.00 -4.74 -6.99
C THR A 21 10.84 -3.47 -7.11
N ILE A 22 10.75 -2.76 -8.23
CA ILE A 22 11.44 -1.48 -8.43
C ILE A 22 10.87 -0.40 -7.51
N GLY A 23 9.54 -0.33 -7.36
CA GLY A 23 8.87 0.54 -6.40
C GLY A 23 9.34 0.30 -4.97
N ALA A 24 9.43 -0.97 -4.56
CA ALA A 24 9.95 -1.37 -3.25
C ALA A 24 11.40 -0.95 -3.05
N GLY A 25 12.29 -1.13 -4.04
CA GLY A 25 13.68 -0.67 -3.99
C GLY A 25 13.81 0.84 -3.82
N ASN A 26 12.99 1.62 -4.54
CA ASN A 26 12.92 3.07 -4.41
C ASN A 26 12.42 3.48 -3.02
N ALA A 27 11.38 2.82 -2.51
CA ALA A 27 10.82 3.04 -1.20
C ALA A 27 11.85 2.72 -0.10
N ALA A 28 12.53 1.57 -0.17
CA ALA A 28 13.59 1.19 0.75
C ALA A 28 14.71 2.24 0.81
N THR A 29 15.11 2.76 -0.35
CA THR A 29 16.12 3.83 -0.44
C THR A 29 15.64 5.12 0.23
N SER A 30 14.40 5.53 0.00
CA SER A 30 13.81 6.74 0.57
C SER A 30 13.63 6.62 2.08
N LEU A 31 13.09 5.50 2.56
CA LEU A 31 12.92 5.22 3.99
C LEU A 31 14.27 5.07 4.70
N SER A 32 15.27 4.44 4.07
CA SER A 32 16.62 4.33 4.64
C SER A 32 17.25 5.69 4.91
N LYS A 33 17.01 6.67 4.02
CA LYS A 33 17.46 8.05 4.22
C LYS A 33 16.71 8.73 5.35
N LEU A 34 15.38 8.55 5.43
CA LEU A 34 14.55 9.16 6.44
C LEU A 34 14.86 8.60 7.84
N LEU A 35 14.95 7.28 7.97
CA LEU A 35 15.17 6.59 9.25
C LEU A 35 16.65 6.52 9.65
N VAL A 36 17.57 6.90 8.75
CA VAL A 36 19.03 6.77 8.93
C VAL A 36 19.40 5.33 9.31
N LYS A 37 18.72 4.37 8.69
CA LYS A 37 18.92 2.92 8.91
C LYS A 37 18.84 2.19 7.59
N ARG A 38 19.55 1.06 7.51
CA ARG A 38 19.40 0.18 6.35
C ARG A 38 18.02 -0.49 6.40
N ILE A 39 17.30 -0.37 5.28
CA ILE A 39 16.01 -1.00 5.05
C ILE A 39 16.11 -1.81 3.77
N ASP A 40 15.75 -3.06 3.87
CA ASP A 40 15.61 -3.94 2.72
C ASP A 40 14.11 -4.23 2.54
N MET A 41 13.63 -4.16 1.30
CA MET A 41 12.24 -4.45 0.94
C MET A 41 12.19 -5.43 -0.22
N ASN A 42 11.25 -6.35 -0.15
CA ASN A 42 11.01 -7.36 -1.16
C ASN A 42 9.52 -7.48 -1.45
N VAL A 43 9.17 -7.85 -2.69
CA VAL A 43 7.80 -8.11 -3.14
C VAL A 43 7.67 -9.59 -3.49
N PRO A 44 7.34 -10.44 -2.51
CA PRO A 44 7.24 -11.88 -2.76
C PRO A 44 6.06 -12.21 -3.67
N GLU A 45 4.93 -11.52 -3.55
CA GLU A 45 3.72 -11.82 -4.30
C GLU A 45 3.03 -10.58 -4.83
N VAL A 46 2.57 -10.68 -6.09
CA VAL A 46 1.60 -9.77 -6.72
C VAL A 46 0.51 -10.61 -7.34
N LYS A 47 -0.74 -10.35 -6.99
CA LYS A 47 -1.90 -11.06 -7.53
C LYS A 47 -3.11 -10.15 -7.72
N ILE A 48 -3.99 -10.54 -8.62
CA ILE A 48 -5.33 -9.98 -8.71
C ILE A 48 -6.24 -10.81 -7.79
N SER A 49 -7.00 -10.12 -6.97
CA SER A 49 -7.96 -10.75 -6.06
C SER A 49 -9.30 -10.03 -6.14
N GLU A 50 -10.38 -10.74 -5.85
CA GLU A 50 -11.65 -10.09 -5.57
C GLU A 50 -11.55 -9.34 -4.24
N PHE A 51 -12.12 -8.15 -4.20
CA PHE A 51 -12.03 -7.30 -3.01
C PHE A 51 -12.62 -7.98 -1.76
N ASN A 52 -13.71 -8.72 -1.92
CA ASN A 52 -14.36 -9.49 -0.84
C ASN A 52 -13.46 -10.61 -0.26
N MET A 53 -12.43 -11.06 -1.01
CA MET A 53 -11.48 -12.08 -0.56
C MET A 53 -10.32 -11.49 0.26
N ILE A 54 -10.11 -10.18 0.21
CA ILE A 54 -8.98 -9.53 0.88
C ILE A 54 -9.03 -9.76 2.39
N GLU A 55 -10.22 -9.66 2.99
CA GLU A 55 -10.40 -9.92 4.42
C GLU A 55 -9.91 -11.33 4.80
N SER A 56 -10.29 -12.34 4.03
CA SER A 56 -9.87 -13.73 4.29
C SER A 56 -8.37 -13.97 4.06
N ILE A 57 -7.73 -13.17 3.21
CA ILE A 57 -6.28 -13.24 2.94
C ILE A 57 -5.50 -12.61 4.09
N LEU A 58 -5.98 -11.49 4.63
CA LEU A 58 -5.31 -10.72 5.68
C LEU A 58 -5.62 -11.20 7.09
N GLY A 59 -6.69 -11.99 7.27
CA GLY A 59 -7.12 -12.53 8.55
C GLY A 59 -8.63 -12.41 8.77
N SER A 60 -9.04 -12.12 10.02
CA SER A 60 -10.44 -11.85 10.35
C SER A 60 -10.76 -10.37 10.22
N GLY A 61 -11.98 -10.03 9.82
CA GLY A 61 -12.50 -8.66 9.79
C GLY A 61 -12.39 -7.93 11.13
N ASP A 62 -12.40 -8.67 12.24
CA ASP A 62 -12.24 -8.13 13.61
C ASP A 62 -10.77 -7.89 14.00
N THR A 63 -9.80 -8.24 13.13
CA THR A 63 -8.38 -8.01 13.42
C THR A 63 -8.07 -6.53 13.36
N LEU A 64 -7.46 -5.99 14.43
CA LEU A 64 -7.03 -4.61 14.48
C LEU A 64 -5.79 -4.42 13.60
N VAL A 65 -5.86 -3.47 12.68
CA VAL A 65 -4.78 -3.14 11.73
C VAL A 65 -4.56 -1.63 11.63
N ALA A 66 -3.37 -1.25 11.22
CA ALA A 66 -3.03 0.11 10.85
C ALA A 66 -3.07 0.24 9.33
N GLY A 67 -3.80 1.23 8.83
CA GLY A 67 -3.97 1.49 7.41
C GLY A 67 -3.58 2.91 7.04
N VAL A 68 -2.88 3.08 5.92
CA VAL A 68 -2.68 4.38 5.27
C VAL A 68 -3.36 4.33 3.91
N TYR A 69 -4.31 5.22 3.71
CA TYR A 69 -5.10 5.33 2.49
C TYR A 69 -4.76 6.61 1.76
N LEU A 70 -4.62 6.54 0.45
CA LEU A 70 -4.58 7.70 -0.42
C LEU A 70 -5.22 7.42 -1.77
N GLN A 71 -5.62 8.49 -2.45
CA GLN A 71 -6.10 8.48 -3.82
C GLN A 71 -4.98 8.93 -4.77
N PHE A 72 -5.06 8.51 -6.02
CA PHE A 72 -4.24 9.08 -7.07
C PHE A 72 -5.09 9.46 -8.28
N GLU A 73 -4.67 10.52 -8.97
CA GLU A 73 -5.33 11.07 -10.15
C GLU A 73 -4.32 11.52 -11.20
N GLY A 74 -4.82 11.88 -12.37
CA GLY A 74 -4.04 12.30 -13.52
C GLY A 74 -4.50 11.56 -14.77
N GLU A 75 -3.58 10.99 -15.54
CA GLU A 75 -3.92 10.16 -16.71
C GLU A 75 -4.52 8.82 -16.31
N ILE A 76 -4.26 8.39 -15.09
CA ILE A 76 -4.91 7.25 -14.43
C ILE A 76 -5.42 7.69 -13.06
N LYS A 77 -6.47 7.00 -12.58
CA LYS A 77 -7.14 7.27 -11.30
C LYS A 77 -7.31 5.99 -10.52
N GLY A 78 -7.31 6.13 -9.20
CA GLY A 78 -7.55 5.00 -8.30
C GLY A 78 -7.21 5.33 -6.86
N ASN A 79 -7.17 4.27 -6.06
CA ASN A 79 -6.89 4.34 -4.64
C ASN A 79 -5.79 3.34 -4.28
N VAL A 80 -5.06 3.62 -3.22
CA VAL A 80 -4.12 2.69 -2.62
C VAL A 80 -4.37 2.65 -1.12
N LEU A 81 -4.43 1.45 -0.59
CA LEU A 81 -4.47 1.19 0.84
C LEU A 81 -3.23 0.37 1.22
N PHE A 82 -2.44 0.90 2.14
CA PHE A 82 -1.28 0.24 2.72
C PHE A 82 -1.66 -0.24 4.12
N ILE A 83 -1.49 -1.54 4.39
CA ILE A 83 -1.92 -2.19 5.64
C ILE A 83 -0.73 -2.85 6.34
N LEU A 84 -0.67 -2.66 7.65
CA LEU A 84 0.26 -3.27 8.58
C LEU A 84 -0.50 -3.84 9.80
N ASP A 85 0.06 -4.86 10.44
CA ASP A 85 -0.34 -5.16 11.82
C ASP A 85 0.06 -4.01 12.76
N THR A 86 -0.68 -3.84 13.86
CA THR A 86 -0.48 -2.72 14.80
C THR A 86 0.90 -2.70 15.45
N LYS A 87 1.50 -3.87 15.70
CA LYS A 87 2.85 -3.97 16.27
C LYS A 87 3.90 -3.48 15.30
N SER A 88 3.83 -3.88 14.03
CA SER A 88 4.71 -3.40 12.96
C SER A 88 4.57 -1.91 12.74
N ALA A 89 3.34 -1.39 12.76
CA ALA A 89 3.06 0.03 12.65
C ALA A 89 3.68 0.84 13.82
N LYS A 90 3.50 0.38 15.05
CA LYS A 90 4.13 0.98 16.25
C LYS A 90 5.65 0.99 16.14
N ASN A 91 6.25 -0.12 15.69
CA ASN A 91 7.69 -0.20 15.49
C ASN A 91 8.18 0.83 14.46
N LEU A 92 7.52 0.92 13.31
CA LEU A 92 7.88 1.90 12.27
C LEU A 92 7.75 3.35 12.76
N ALA A 93 6.65 3.69 13.44
CA ALA A 93 6.45 5.02 14.02
C ALA A 93 7.54 5.34 15.05
N SER A 94 7.84 4.43 15.97
CA SER A 94 8.88 4.60 16.99
C SER A 94 10.27 4.78 16.36
N LEU A 95 10.56 4.06 15.27
CA LEU A 95 11.82 4.22 14.53
C LEU A 95 11.97 5.62 13.91
N LEU A 96 10.89 6.16 13.35
CA LEU A 96 10.89 7.50 12.75
C LEU A 96 11.02 8.60 13.82
N LEU A 97 10.30 8.43 14.94
CA LEU A 97 10.29 9.41 16.03
C LEU A 97 11.53 9.32 16.93
N GLY A 98 12.35 8.27 16.76
CA GLY A 98 13.52 8.04 17.63
C GLY A 98 13.13 7.72 19.09
N THR A 99 11.89 7.26 19.32
CA THR A 99 11.38 6.89 20.64
C THR A 99 11.61 5.41 20.92
N LYS A 100 11.79 5.05 22.21
CA LYS A 100 11.72 3.65 22.59
C LYS A 100 10.24 3.23 22.65
N GLN A 101 9.96 1.97 22.34
CA GLN A 101 8.62 1.39 22.52
C GLN A 101 8.28 1.37 24.02
N ASP A 102 7.85 2.49 24.59
CA ASP A 102 7.22 2.50 25.91
C ASP A 102 5.72 2.26 25.72
N ASN A 103 5.23 1.20 26.34
CA ASN A 103 3.88 0.65 26.17
C ASN A 103 2.74 1.53 26.73
N GLU A 104 2.98 2.80 27.06
CA GLU A 104 1.97 3.66 27.67
C GLU A 104 2.08 5.11 27.18
N SER A 105 1.63 5.38 25.96
CA SER A 105 1.26 6.76 25.64
C SER A 105 -0.12 7.08 26.23
N LYS A 106 -0.16 8.03 27.17
CA LYS A 106 -1.42 8.47 27.82
C LYS A 106 -2.37 9.25 26.91
N ASP A 107 -1.92 9.64 25.73
CA ASP A 107 -2.71 10.38 24.73
C ASP A 107 -3.02 9.45 23.55
N GLU A 108 -4.01 8.57 23.72
CA GLU A 108 -4.51 7.70 22.65
C GLU A 108 -5.44 8.51 21.73
N PHE A 109 -4.98 8.79 20.51
CA PHE A 109 -5.78 9.47 19.49
C PHE A 109 -6.55 8.48 18.60
N TYR A 110 -5.89 7.40 18.16
CA TYR A 110 -6.48 6.34 17.33
C TYR A 110 -6.06 4.96 17.86
N ALA A 111 -6.98 4.24 18.51
CA ALA A 111 -6.79 2.84 18.87
C ALA A 111 -5.36 2.49 19.35
N GLY A 112 -4.81 3.30 20.27
CA GLY A 112 -3.48 3.13 20.83
C GLY A 112 -2.34 3.86 20.10
N PHE A 113 -2.60 4.72 19.11
CA PHE A 113 -1.59 5.59 18.48
C PHE A 113 -1.76 7.04 18.93
N SER A 114 -0.65 7.71 19.23
CA SER A 114 -0.61 9.15 19.44
C SER A 114 -0.71 9.91 18.10
N GLU A 115 -1.01 11.21 18.15
CA GLU A 115 -1.05 12.08 16.95
C GLU A 115 0.29 12.09 16.20
N LEU A 116 1.42 12.09 16.93
CA LEU A 116 2.75 12.03 16.32
C LEU A 116 3.03 10.70 15.63
N GLU A 117 2.60 9.59 16.23
CA GLU A 117 2.75 8.27 15.61
C GLU A 117 1.86 8.15 14.36
N ALA A 118 0.65 8.67 14.40
CA ALA A 118 -0.24 8.73 13.25
C ALA A 118 0.40 9.53 12.10
N SER A 119 0.90 10.75 12.39
CA SER A 119 1.60 11.58 11.41
C SER A 119 2.87 10.91 10.86
N ALA A 120 3.61 10.20 11.71
CA ALA A 120 4.78 9.43 11.27
C ALA A 120 4.40 8.31 10.29
N LEU A 121 3.29 7.61 10.55
CA LEU A 121 2.78 6.55 9.68
C LEU A 121 2.21 7.10 8.37
N GLU A 122 1.55 8.25 8.39
CA GLU A 122 1.13 8.96 7.17
C GLU A 122 2.33 9.29 6.29
N GLU A 123 3.42 9.82 6.85
CA GLU A 123 4.63 10.13 6.08
C GLU A 123 5.29 8.86 5.52
N ILE A 124 5.42 7.80 6.33
CA ILE A 124 5.94 6.50 5.87
C ILE A 124 5.07 5.95 4.73
N GLY A 125 3.75 5.93 4.91
CA GLY A 125 2.81 5.46 3.90
C GLY A 125 2.86 6.29 2.62
N ASN A 126 2.99 7.61 2.75
CA ASN A 126 3.16 8.53 1.63
C ASN A 126 4.41 8.18 0.80
N ILE A 127 5.56 8.00 1.47
CA ILE A 127 6.83 7.63 0.82
C ILE A 127 6.69 6.30 0.10
N LEU A 128 6.12 5.30 0.78
CA LEU A 128 5.94 3.96 0.23
C LEU A 128 5.04 3.99 -1.01
N ILE A 129 3.82 4.49 -0.88
CA ILE A 129 2.84 4.50 -1.96
C ILE A 129 3.34 5.35 -3.13
N SER A 130 3.91 6.55 -2.85
CA SER A 130 4.46 7.40 -3.90
C SER A 130 5.61 6.73 -4.65
N SER A 131 6.43 5.91 -3.99
CA SER A 131 7.51 5.17 -4.65
C SER A 131 6.97 4.14 -5.64
N TYR A 132 5.88 3.44 -5.31
CA TYR A 132 5.20 2.53 -6.23
C TYR A 132 4.53 3.28 -7.39
N LEU A 133 3.81 4.37 -7.12
CA LEU A 133 3.19 5.19 -8.17
C LEU A 133 4.22 5.80 -9.12
N ASN A 134 5.36 6.24 -8.59
CA ASN A 134 6.48 6.74 -9.38
C ASN A 134 7.12 5.64 -10.24
N ALA A 135 7.22 4.41 -9.75
CA ALA A 135 7.66 3.29 -10.57
C ALA A 135 6.69 3.05 -11.73
N ILE A 136 5.38 2.99 -11.48
CA ILE A 136 4.36 2.88 -12.52
C ILE A 136 4.50 4.03 -13.52
N SER A 137 4.59 5.28 -13.06
CA SER A 137 4.75 6.47 -13.90
C SER A 137 6.00 6.38 -14.79
N SER A 138 7.13 5.94 -14.22
CA SER A 138 8.40 5.83 -14.96
C SER A 138 8.36 4.79 -16.07
N PHE A 139 7.68 3.67 -15.86
CA PHE A 139 7.57 2.60 -16.85
C PHE A 139 6.52 2.87 -17.93
N THR A 140 5.44 3.56 -17.54
CA THR A 140 4.31 3.82 -18.45
C THR A 140 4.41 5.17 -19.16
N GLY A 141 5.19 6.10 -18.63
CA GLY A 141 5.22 7.50 -19.05
C GLY A 141 3.99 8.30 -18.61
N LEU A 142 3.08 7.71 -17.84
CA LEU A 142 1.84 8.33 -17.40
C LEU A 142 2.07 9.31 -16.24
N SER A 143 1.37 10.43 -16.28
CA SER A 143 1.36 11.41 -15.17
C SER A 143 0.40 10.96 -14.08
N ILE A 144 0.92 10.73 -12.87
CA ILE A 144 0.17 10.26 -11.70
C ILE A 144 0.43 11.22 -10.54
N LYS A 145 -0.62 11.68 -9.87
CA LYS A 145 -0.53 12.59 -8.73
C LYS A 145 -1.20 11.96 -7.52
N PRO A 146 -0.46 11.63 -6.46
CA PRO A 146 -1.05 11.17 -5.20
C PRO A 146 -1.72 12.33 -4.45
N SER A 147 -2.80 12.00 -3.71
CA SER A 147 -3.42 12.90 -2.74
C SER A 147 -2.63 12.93 -1.43
N VAL A 148 -3.11 13.71 -0.47
CA VAL A 148 -2.65 13.63 0.92
C VAL A 148 -3.04 12.27 1.49
N PRO A 149 -2.15 11.58 2.21
CA PRO A 149 -2.46 10.31 2.87
C PRO A 149 -3.38 10.51 4.08
N TYR A 150 -4.09 9.45 4.43
CA TYR A 150 -4.92 9.34 5.62
C TYR A 150 -4.55 8.09 6.41
N PHE A 151 -4.20 8.26 7.69
CA PHE A 151 -3.97 7.16 8.60
C PHE A 151 -5.26 6.81 9.37
N ALA A 152 -5.49 5.52 9.56
CA ALA A 152 -6.49 5.00 10.50
C ALA A 152 -5.98 3.70 11.14
N CYS A 153 -6.36 3.47 12.40
CA CYS A 153 -6.21 2.19 13.05
C CYS A 153 -7.58 1.73 13.52
N ASP A 154 -8.04 0.60 12.95
CA ASP A 154 -9.38 0.07 13.22
C ASP A 154 -9.41 -1.43 12.85
N MET A 155 -10.55 -2.06 13.05
CA MET A 155 -10.80 -3.41 12.56
C MET A 155 -10.61 -3.48 11.03
N LEU A 156 -10.04 -4.56 10.55
CA LEU A 156 -9.76 -4.76 9.12
C LEU A 156 -11.00 -4.54 8.24
N GLY A 157 -12.16 -5.07 8.67
CA GLY A 157 -13.43 -4.88 7.98
C GLY A 157 -13.83 -3.40 7.86
N ALA A 158 -13.59 -2.60 8.92
CA ALA A 158 -13.86 -1.16 8.90
C ALA A 158 -12.89 -0.43 7.93
N ILE A 159 -11.59 -0.72 8.01
CA ILE A 159 -10.58 -0.15 7.09
C ILE A 159 -10.91 -0.47 5.63
N LEU A 160 -11.29 -1.72 5.31
CA LEU A 160 -11.65 -2.13 3.96
C LEU A 160 -12.98 -1.51 3.48
N SER A 161 -13.88 -1.13 4.38
CA SER A 161 -15.18 -0.53 4.00
C SER A 161 -15.04 0.81 3.28
N VAL A 162 -14.03 1.60 3.63
CA VAL A 162 -13.80 2.94 3.05
C VAL A 162 -13.55 2.88 1.53
N PRO A 163 -12.54 2.13 1.04
CA PRO A 163 -12.34 2.00 -0.40
C PRO A 163 -13.49 1.24 -1.07
N LEU A 164 -14.15 0.29 -0.39
CA LEU A 164 -15.28 -0.45 -0.96
C LEU A 164 -16.46 0.46 -1.32
N ILE A 165 -16.80 1.42 -0.47
CA ILE A 165 -17.87 2.38 -0.72
C ILE A 165 -17.55 3.24 -1.95
N GLN A 166 -16.30 3.66 -2.11
CA GLN A 166 -15.88 4.52 -3.20
C GLN A 166 -15.61 3.77 -4.51
N TYR A 167 -15.09 2.56 -4.41
CA TYR A 167 -14.55 1.80 -5.54
C TYR A 167 -15.46 0.65 -5.99
N GLY A 168 -16.22 0.03 -5.08
CA GLY A 168 -17.04 -1.16 -5.34
C GLY A 168 -18.12 -0.99 -6.41
N GLN A 169 -18.42 0.27 -6.81
CA GLN A 169 -19.32 0.57 -7.94
C GLN A 169 -18.61 0.44 -9.30
N THR A 170 -17.26 0.37 -9.33
CA THR A 170 -16.48 0.43 -10.57
C THR A 170 -15.75 -0.87 -10.87
N SER A 171 -15.33 -1.62 -9.87
CA SER A 171 -14.67 -2.92 -10.00
C SER A 171 -14.78 -3.71 -8.68
N ASP A 172 -14.84 -5.03 -8.81
CA ASP A 172 -14.77 -5.99 -7.71
C ASP A 172 -13.37 -6.58 -7.52
N LYS A 173 -12.43 -6.27 -8.43
CA LYS A 173 -11.07 -6.82 -8.42
C LYS A 173 -10.03 -5.76 -8.11
N VAL A 174 -9.01 -6.16 -7.36
CA VAL A 174 -7.91 -5.31 -6.91
C VAL A 174 -6.56 -5.98 -7.17
N LEU A 175 -5.53 -5.16 -7.30
CA LEU A 175 -4.16 -5.63 -7.31
C LEU A 175 -3.66 -5.70 -5.85
N PHE A 176 -3.39 -6.90 -5.40
CA PHE A 176 -2.85 -7.17 -4.07
C PHE A 176 -1.35 -7.39 -4.18
N VAL A 177 -0.58 -6.63 -3.40
CA VAL A 177 0.89 -6.69 -3.37
C VAL A 177 1.33 -6.97 -1.94
N GLU A 178 1.90 -8.15 -1.71
CA GLU A 178 2.58 -8.45 -0.45
C GLU A 178 3.98 -7.87 -0.47
N THR A 179 4.39 -7.26 0.63
CA THR A 179 5.73 -6.67 0.77
C THR A 179 6.33 -7.04 2.12
N ASP A 180 7.52 -7.59 2.07
CA ASP A 180 8.34 -7.86 3.25
C ASP A 180 9.29 -6.70 3.49
N PHE A 181 9.37 -6.24 4.74
CA PHE A 181 10.33 -5.25 5.22
C PHE A 181 11.34 -5.91 6.13
N GLU A 182 12.60 -5.51 6.02
CA GLU A 182 13.64 -5.87 6.97
C GLU A 182 14.39 -4.61 7.41
N ILE A 183 14.30 -4.29 8.71
CA ILE A 183 14.96 -3.14 9.33
C ILE A 183 15.84 -3.65 10.46
N GLY A 184 17.16 -3.77 10.21
CA GLY A 184 18.07 -4.41 11.13
C GLY A 184 17.76 -5.91 11.28
N HIS A 185 17.22 -6.32 12.42
CA HIS A 185 16.80 -7.70 12.70
C HIS A 185 15.28 -7.89 12.68
N ASP A 186 14.54 -6.81 12.57
CA ASP A 186 13.08 -6.84 12.58
C ASP A 186 12.55 -7.12 11.18
N LYS A 187 11.74 -8.16 11.06
CA LYS A 187 11.01 -8.51 9.84
C LYS A 187 9.55 -8.19 10.02
N MET A 188 9.00 -7.47 9.07
CA MET A 188 7.60 -7.04 9.08
C MET A 188 6.99 -7.36 7.72
N LYS A 189 5.72 -7.77 7.75
CA LYS A 189 4.92 -7.93 6.54
C LYS A 189 3.96 -6.77 6.40
N SER A 190 3.78 -6.34 5.19
CA SER A 190 2.79 -5.34 4.83
C SER A 190 2.12 -5.67 3.52
N HIS A 191 0.99 -5.02 3.28
CA HIS A 191 0.19 -5.29 2.11
C HIS A 191 -0.25 -3.98 1.47
N PHE A 192 -0.12 -3.91 0.13
CA PHE A 192 -0.72 -2.84 -0.65
C PHE A 192 -1.91 -3.41 -1.41
N ILE A 193 -3.02 -2.72 -1.32
CA ILE A 193 -4.20 -2.96 -2.12
C ILE A 193 -4.32 -1.79 -3.07
N VAL A 194 -3.97 -2.03 -4.34
CA VAL A 194 -4.02 -1.00 -5.38
C VAL A 194 -5.28 -1.20 -6.19
N MET A 195 -6.08 -0.15 -6.29
CA MET A 195 -7.42 -0.13 -6.87
C MET A 195 -7.51 0.94 -7.97
N PRO A 196 -6.88 0.73 -9.13
CA PRO A 196 -7.08 1.61 -10.27
C PRO A 196 -8.49 1.38 -10.82
N ASP A 197 -9.16 2.41 -11.34
CA ASP A 197 -10.40 2.18 -12.06
C ASP A 197 -10.16 1.33 -13.32
N ILE A 198 -11.23 0.71 -13.87
CA ILE A 198 -11.12 -0.23 -15.00
C ILE A 198 -10.42 0.41 -16.20
N LYS A 199 -10.70 1.70 -16.46
CA LYS A 199 -10.07 2.44 -17.57
C LYS A 199 -8.58 2.64 -17.31
N SER A 200 -8.23 3.07 -16.09
CA SER A 200 -6.85 3.28 -15.65
C SER A 200 -6.04 2.00 -15.71
N PHE A 201 -6.61 0.88 -15.28
CA PHE A 201 -5.94 -0.41 -15.36
C PHE A 201 -5.63 -0.80 -16.81
N SER A 202 -6.60 -0.65 -17.73
CA SER A 202 -6.39 -0.87 -19.17
C SER A 202 -5.32 0.06 -19.75
N ILE A 203 -5.28 1.34 -19.33
CA ILE A 203 -4.26 2.31 -19.76
C ILE A 203 -2.86 1.87 -19.29
N ILE A 204 -2.72 1.45 -18.03
CA ILE A 204 -1.45 0.95 -17.50
C ILE A 204 -0.93 -0.21 -18.35
N LEU A 205 -1.75 -1.25 -18.57
CA LEU A 205 -1.33 -2.42 -19.33
C LEU A 205 -0.98 -2.10 -20.78
N LYS A 206 -1.74 -1.21 -21.45
CA LYS A 206 -1.41 -0.74 -22.80
C LYS A 206 -0.09 -0.01 -22.85
N SER A 207 0.16 0.88 -21.88
CA SER A 207 1.41 1.64 -21.83
C SER A 207 2.63 0.75 -21.54
N LEU A 208 2.41 -0.40 -20.90
CA LEU A 208 3.43 -1.43 -20.68
C LEU A 208 3.60 -2.37 -21.90
N GLY A 209 2.78 -2.21 -22.93
CA GLY A 209 2.86 -3.04 -24.15
C GLY A 209 2.44 -4.49 -23.96
N VAL A 210 1.63 -4.78 -22.93
CA VAL A 210 1.19 -6.15 -22.60
C VAL A 210 -0.21 -6.47 -23.15
N ILE A 211 -0.96 -5.46 -23.62
CA ILE A 211 -2.25 -5.60 -24.34
C ILE A 211 -2.34 -4.61 -25.50
#